data_c1d445f7a78d5c3668ccc44be9d1d743
#
_entry.id   c1d445f7a78d5c3668ccc44be9d1d743
#
_cell.length_a   1.000
_cell.length_b   1.000
_cell.length_c   1.000
_cell.angle_alpha   90.00
_cell.angle_beta   90.00
_cell.angle_gamma   90.00
#
_symmetry.space_group_name_H-M   'P 1'
#
loop_
_entity.id
_entity.type
_entity.pdbx_description
1 polymer ?
#
loop_
_entity_poly.entity_id
_entity_poly.type
_entity_poly.pdbx_seq_one_letter_code
_entity_poly.pdbx_strand_id
1 'polypeptide(L)'
;MAIGQTTGGGGGTGAGGQPVVFCQNLTKVFKDFWLRSRARAVENLSFEIQPREVFGLLGPNGSGKSTTIKLLLGLLKPTSGRMAVFGKSPFDVAVKRRIGYLPEESYLYQFLNARETLEYYAKLFELDYRTRQRRIDELIDMVGLTGAQFRPVRDYSKGMQRRIGIAQALINDPDFLILDEPTTGLDPVGTRQVKDLIIELGRRGKTILLSSHLLADVEDCVHRMIVLYGGQKREEGTCDSLLESHDRTTIESDALDEETISEIDAVIRRRSGGSKSIYKIARPRQKLEEFFLDIVERARQQQAATSGATAGGPTASFLLGENSELQGSELIENLTKAPAEAVVSKVVATVVDAPAATSGPDSDLIGSLTKAEAPKPTAEPVRRAATPPSGGNVPPPEQNVDQDVISRLMGDSEKPR
;
A
#
# COMPACT_ATOMS: atom_id res chain seq x y z
N MET A 1 -37.43 47.35 21.07
CA MET A 1 -36.48 46.59 21.87
C MET A 1 -35.58 45.79 20.94
N ALA A 2 -34.31 46.18 20.84
CA ALA A 2 -33.33 45.62 19.95
C ALA A 2 -32.68 44.39 20.62
N ILE A 3 -32.63 43.28 19.92
CA ILE A 3 -31.89 42.07 20.35
C ILE A 3 -30.56 42.05 19.58
N GLY A 4 -29.47 42.15 20.34
CA GLY A 4 -28.13 42.26 19.84
C GLY A 4 -27.64 40.99 19.14
N GLN A 5 -26.98 41.19 18.02
CA GLN A 5 -26.17 40.20 17.33
C GLN A 5 -24.81 40.14 18.00
N THR A 6 -24.47 38.99 18.56
CA THR A 6 -23.09 38.66 18.96
C THR A 6 -22.38 38.00 17.79
N THR A 7 -21.49 38.74 17.15
CA THR A 7 -20.52 38.27 16.18
C THR A 7 -19.36 37.60 16.90
N GLY A 8 -19.30 36.28 16.87
CA GLY A 8 -18.14 35.52 17.26
C GLY A 8 -17.22 35.34 16.05
N GLY A 9 -16.11 36.11 16.01
CA GLY A 9 -15.07 35.97 15.00
C GLY A 9 -14.24 34.73 15.29
N GLY A 10 -14.16 33.84 14.31
CA GLY A 10 -13.17 32.75 14.24
C GLY A 10 -12.51 32.84 12.88
N GLY A 11 -11.33 33.45 12.83
CA GLY A 11 -10.52 33.52 11.61
C GLY A 11 -10.00 32.13 11.24
N GLY A 12 -10.28 31.73 10.02
CA GLY A 12 -9.75 30.54 9.38
C GLY A 12 -9.76 30.79 7.88
N THR A 13 -8.70 31.40 7.38
CA THR A 13 -8.45 31.60 5.95
C THR A 13 -8.00 30.31 5.32
N GLY A 14 -8.90 29.58 4.67
CA GLY A 14 -8.59 28.46 3.80
C GLY A 14 -9.64 28.41 2.71
N ALA A 15 -9.25 28.36 1.45
CA ALA A 15 -10.13 28.25 0.28
C ALA A 15 -11.07 27.05 0.46
N GLY A 16 -12.32 27.32 0.91
CA GLY A 16 -13.21 26.32 1.45
C GLY A 16 -13.94 25.51 0.40
N GLY A 17 -13.31 24.43 -0.11
CA GLY A 17 -14.02 23.33 -0.73
C GLY A 17 -14.68 22.46 0.35
N GLN A 18 -15.83 21.85 0.02
CA GLN A 18 -16.48 20.89 0.92
C GLN A 18 -15.51 19.71 1.21
N PRO A 19 -15.27 19.32 2.47
CA PRO A 19 -14.36 18.22 2.79
C PRO A 19 -14.84 16.90 2.14
N VAL A 20 -13.90 16.10 1.68
CA VAL A 20 -14.17 14.76 1.12
C VAL A 20 -14.65 13.82 2.22
N VAL A 21 -14.05 13.89 3.39
CA VAL A 21 -14.48 13.16 4.58
C VAL A 21 -14.76 14.15 5.70
N PHE A 22 -15.90 13.96 6.34
CA PHE A 22 -16.30 14.70 7.53
C PHE A 22 -16.73 13.72 8.63
N CYS A 23 -16.10 13.78 9.79
CA CYS A 23 -16.45 13.00 10.96
C CYS A 23 -16.61 13.91 12.17
N GLN A 24 -17.71 13.76 12.91
CA GLN A 24 -18.00 14.53 14.10
C GLN A 24 -18.48 13.62 15.24
N ASN A 25 -17.72 13.62 16.35
CA ASN A 25 -18.01 12.87 17.58
C ASN A 25 -18.29 11.36 17.30
N LEU A 26 -17.57 10.79 16.33
CA LEU A 26 -17.80 9.44 15.85
C LEU A 26 -17.42 8.43 16.93
N THR A 27 -18.36 7.56 17.30
CA THR A 27 -18.14 6.52 18.31
C THR A 27 -18.61 5.17 17.80
N LYS A 28 -17.79 4.14 18.03
CA LYS A 28 -18.14 2.74 17.75
C LYS A 28 -17.83 1.87 18.94
N VAL A 29 -18.90 1.27 19.48
CA VAL A 29 -18.85 0.28 20.56
C VAL A 29 -19.32 -1.06 20.00
N PHE A 30 -18.52 -2.09 20.16
CA PHE A 30 -18.92 -3.45 19.89
C PHE A 30 -19.58 -4.04 21.14
N LYS A 31 -20.74 -4.67 20.95
CA LYS A 31 -21.50 -5.34 22.02
C LYS A 31 -21.33 -6.84 21.87
N ASP A 32 -21.38 -7.56 22.98
CA ASP A 32 -21.48 -9.03 22.98
C ASP A 32 -22.91 -9.49 22.66
N PHE A 33 -23.11 -10.80 22.60
CA PHE A 33 -24.42 -11.41 22.38
C PHE A 33 -25.48 -10.94 23.41
N TRP A 34 -25.04 -10.61 24.64
CA TRP A 34 -25.88 -10.13 25.74
C TRP A 34 -26.05 -8.61 25.74
N LEU A 35 -25.71 -7.92 24.64
CA LEU A 35 -25.76 -6.46 24.50
C LEU A 35 -24.85 -5.69 25.49
N ARG A 36 -23.94 -6.36 26.18
CA ARG A 36 -22.95 -5.72 27.05
C ARG A 36 -21.86 -5.07 26.19
N SER A 37 -21.41 -3.92 26.64
CA SER A 37 -20.31 -3.20 25.97
C SER A 37 -19.01 -4.00 26.11
N ARG A 38 -18.52 -4.59 25.00
CA ARG A 38 -17.32 -5.43 25.02
C ARG A 38 -16.06 -4.62 24.75
N ALA A 39 -16.08 -3.78 23.71
CA ALA A 39 -14.94 -2.99 23.33
C ALA A 39 -15.37 -1.66 22.70
N ARG A 40 -14.76 -0.57 23.13
CA ARG A 40 -14.89 0.76 22.55
C ARG A 40 -13.77 0.94 21.54
N ALA A 41 -14.05 0.67 20.28
CA ALA A 41 -13.03 0.69 19.24
C ALA A 41 -12.73 2.09 18.71
N VAL A 42 -13.72 2.99 18.73
CA VAL A 42 -13.58 4.40 18.38
C VAL A 42 -14.43 5.20 19.36
N GLU A 43 -13.89 6.29 19.90
CA GLU A 43 -14.55 7.13 20.88
C GLU A 43 -14.37 8.60 20.57
N ASN A 44 -15.50 9.28 20.33
CA ASN A 44 -15.58 10.74 20.14
C ASN A 44 -14.60 11.29 19.10
N LEU A 45 -14.39 10.55 17.99
CA LEU A 45 -13.44 10.90 16.95
C LEU A 45 -14.04 11.96 16.01
N SER A 46 -13.35 13.10 15.90
CA SER A 46 -13.71 14.20 14.97
C SER A 46 -12.49 14.57 14.14
N PHE A 47 -12.65 14.57 12.81
CA PHE A 47 -11.65 14.99 11.85
C PHE A 47 -12.27 15.23 10.47
N GLU A 48 -11.54 15.90 9.61
CA GLU A 48 -11.90 16.17 8.23
C GLU A 48 -10.73 15.86 7.29
N ILE A 49 -11.05 15.43 6.07
CA ILE A 49 -10.06 15.26 4.99
C ILE A 49 -10.47 16.18 3.86
N GLN A 50 -9.54 17.05 3.45
CA GLN A 50 -9.78 18.01 2.39
C GLN A 50 -9.60 17.38 1.00
N PRO A 51 -10.18 17.93 -0.06
CA PRO A 51 -9.89 17.49 -1.43
C PRO A 51 -8.39 17.60 -1.74
N ARG A 52 -7.86 16.63 -2.43
CA ARG A 52 -6.44 16.53 -2.85
C ARG A 52 -5.45 16.44 -1.67
N GLU A 53 -5.91 16.02 -0.52
CA GLU A 53 -5.10 15.80 0.67
C GLU A 53 -4.67 14.34 0.77
N VAL A 54 -3.40 14.09 1.09
CA VAL A 54 -2.91 12.81 1.58
C VAL A 54 -2.92 12.88 3.10
N PHE A 55 -3.84 12.15 3.72
CA PHE A 55 -4.13 12.21 5.15
C PHE A 55 -3.71 10.92 5.85
N GLY A 56 -2.92 11.02 6.91
CA GLY A 56 -2.42 9.92 7.72
C GLY A 56 -3.34 9.55 8.87
N LEU A 57 -3.60 8.26 9.05
CA LEU A 57 -4.31 7.68 10.20
C LEU A 57 -3.35 6.77 10.96
N LEU A 58 -2.67 7.29 11.97
CA LEU A 58 -1.57 6.63 12.66
C LEU A 58 -1.99 6.03 14.00
N GLY A 59 -1.30 4.98 14.41
CA GLY A 59 -1.47 4.41 15.74
C GLY A 59 -1.12 2.92 15.80
N PRO A 60 -0.89 2.37 16.99
CA PRO A 60 -0.59 0.96 17.17
C PRO A 60 -1.76 0.06 16.76
N ASN A 61 -1.51 -1.24 16.69
CA ASN A 61 -2.56 -2.22 16.45
C ASN A 61 -3.61 -2.14 17.58
N GLY A 62 -4.89 -2.21 17.18
CA GLY A 62 -6.02 -2.04 18.12
C GLY A 62 -6.36 -0.58 18.47
N SER A 63 -5.68 0.43 17.91
CA SER A 63 -5.99 1.85 18.17
C SER A 63 -7.30 2.36 17.54
N GLY A 64 -7.94 1.57 16.67
CA GLY A 64 -9.20 1.94 16.02
C GLY A 64 -9.08 2.30 14.53
N LYS A 65 -7.89 2.25 13.91
CA LYS A 65 -7.65 2.58 12.49
C LYS A 65 -8.58 1.83 11.55
N SER A 66 -8.48 0.50 11.49
CA SER A 66 -9.30 -0.33 10.59
C SER A 66 -10.78 -0.26 10.91
N THR A 67 -11.17 0.01 12.18
CA THR A 67 -12.57 0.27 12.53
C THR A 67 -13.04 1.59 11.93
N THR A 68 -12.25 2.65 12.01
CA THR A 68 -12.54 3.95 11.41
C THR A 68 -12.67 3.82 9.88
N ILE A 69 -11.75 3.12 9.23
CA ILE A 69 -11.81 2.82 7.79
C ILE A 69 -13.11 2.10 7.42
N LYS A 70 -13.47 1.04 8.16
CA LYS A 70 -14.72 0.29 7.93
C LYS A 70 -15.98 1.15 8.12
N LEU A 71 -15.96 2.12 9.01
CA LEU A 71 -17.04 3.10 9.17
C LEU A 71 -17.12 4.00 7.92
N LEU A 72 -16.01 4.56 7.43
CA LEU A 72 -15.94 5.40 6.24
C LEU A 72 -16.36 4.66 4.96
N LEU A 73 -16.07 3.37 4.87
CA LEU A 73 -16.51 2.51 3.76
C LEU A 73 -18.00 2.13 3.85
N GLY A 74 -18.69 2.50 4.93
CA GLY A 74 -20.06 2.08 5.16
C GLY A 74 -20.22 0.56 5.36
N LEU A 75 -19.16 -0.11 5.84
CA LEU A 75 -19.20 -1.54 6.23
C LEU A 75 -19.65 -1.71 7.67
N LEU A 76 -19.51 -0.68 8.49
CA LEU A 76 -19.97 -0.63 9.88
C LEU A 76 -20.85 0.59 10.11
N LYS A 77 -21.88 0.44 10.94
CA LYS A 77 -22.70 1.57 11.42
C LYS A 77 -22.06 2.14 12.69
N PRO A 78 -21.97 3.49 12.84
CA PRO A 78 -21.53 4.10 14.09
C PRO A 78 -22.55 3.82 15.20
N THR A 79 -22.08 3.85 16.45
CA THR A 79 -22.95 3.80 17.63
C THR A 79 -23.55 5.19 17.90
N SER A 80 -22.74 6.24 17.73
CA SER A 80 -23.14 7.64 17.81
C SER A 80 -22.21 8.51 16.98
N GLY A 81 -22.56 9.78 16.82
CA GLY A 81 -21.82 10.73 15.98
C GLY A 81 -22.35 10.79 14.55
N ARG A 82 -21.70 11.63 13.76
CA ARG A 82 -22.05 11.86 12.34
C ARG A 82 -20.84 11.69 11.46
N MET A 83 -21.06 11.18 10.26
CA MET A 83 -20.02 11.08 9.23
C MET A 83 -20.63 11.25 7.85
N ALA A 84 -19.85 11.84 6.96
CA ALA A 84 -20.17 11.99 5.56
C ALA A 84 -18.92 11.76 4.71
N VAL A 85 -19.10 11.21 3.52
CA VAL A 85 -18.07 11.10 2.48
C VAL A 85 -18.64 11.73 1.22
N PHE A 86 -17.94 12.69 0.64
CA PHE A 86 -18.43 13.55 -0.45
C PHE A 86 -19.78 14.22 -0.11
N GLY A 87 -19.95 14.63 1.15
CA GLY A 87 -21.20 15.25 1.64
C GLY A 87 -22.39 14.29 1.77
N LYS A 88 -22.23 13.01 1.49
CA LYS A 88 -23.29 11.98 1.53
C LYS A 88 -22.99 10.91 2.56
N SER A 89 -24.01 10.08 2.83
CA SER A 89 -23.83 8.90 3.69
C SER A 89 -22.86 7.89 3.07
N PRO A 90 -21.90 7.32 3.82
CA PRO A 90 -21.00 6.26 3.32
C PRO A 90 -21.75 4.98 2.88
N PHE A 91 -23.03 4.83 3.25
CA PHE A 91 -23.85 3.69 2.83
C PHE A 91 -24.42 3.85 1.41
N ASP A 92 -24.33 5.06 0.84
CA ASP A 92 -24.79 5.35 -0.53
C ASP A 92 -23.88 4.64 -1.56
N VAL A 93 -24.50 3.96 -2.52
CA VAL A 93 -23.79 3.26 -3.61
C VAL A 93 -23.00 4.26 -4.48
N ALA A 94 -23.54 5.45 -4.71
CA ALA A 94 -22.84 6.49 -5.49
C ALA A 94 -21.53 6.95 -4.82
N VAL A 95 -21.47 6.95 -3.49
CA VAL A 95 -20.23 7.20 -2.74
C VAL A 95 -19.23 6.07 -2.94
N LYS A 96 -19.69 4.82 -2.83
CA LYS A 96 -18.82 3.64 -2.95
C LYS A 96 -18.18 3.50 -4.34
N ARG A 97 -18.86 3.92 -5.38
CA ARG A 97 -18.31 3.93 -6.76
C ARG A 97 -17.11 4.88 -6.92
N ARG A 98 -16.97 5.89 -6.05
CA ARG A 98 -15.91 6.89 -6.07
C ARG A 98 -14.76 6.59 -5.11
N ILE A 99 -14.83 5.48 -4.37
CA ILE A 99 -13.82 5.05 -3.41
C ILE A 99 -13.03 3.88 -3.99
N GLY A 100 -11.70 3.98 -3.93
CA GLY A 100 -10.79 2.84 -4.07
C GLY A 100 -10.35 2.37 -2.69
N TYR A 101 -10.27 1.07 -2.47
CA TYR A 101 -9.89 0.53 -1.17
C TYR A 101 -8.89 -0.61 -1.29
N LEU A 102 -7.77 -0.46 -0.60
CA LEU A 102 -6.79 -1.51 -0.38
C LEU A 102 -6.87 -1.94 1.09
N PRO A 103 -7.37 -3.14 1.42
CA PRO A 103 -7.38 -3.67 2.78
C PRO A 103 -5.96 -4.06 3.25
N GLU A 104 -5.76 -4.17 4.56
CA GLU A 104 -4.53 -4.66 5.18
C GLU A 104 -4.16 -6.06 4.64
N GLU A 105 -5.12 -6.98 4.60
CA GLU A 105 -4.99 -8.27 3.92
C GLU A 105 -5.70 -8.21 2.57
N SER A 106 -4.96 -8.43 1.49
CA SER A 106 -5.52 -8.46 0.15
C SER A 106 -6.17 -9.83 -0.11
N TYR A 107 -7.49 -9.89 -0.09
CA TYR A 107 -8.26 -11.10 -0.43
C TYR A 107 -8.33 -11.26 -1.96
N LEU A 108 -7.22 -11.65 -2.57
CA LEU A 108 -7.12 -11.89 -3.99
C LEU A 108 -7.50 -13.34 -4.33
N TYR A 109 -8.14 -13.53 -5.48
CA TYR A 109 -8.42 -14.88 -5.99
C TYR A 109 -7.13 -15.55 -6.45
N GLN A 110 -6.70 -16.55 -5.69
CA GLN A 110 -5.39 -17.22 -5.85
C GLN A 110 -5.17 -17.86 -7.24
N PHE A 111 -6.27 -18.24 -7.91
CA PHE A 111 -6.22 -18.92 -9.21
C PHE A 111 -6.17 -17.95 -10.41
N LEU A 112 -6.59 -16.70 -10.19
CA LEU A 112 -6.53 -15.67 -11.22
C LEU A 112 -5.10 -15.13 -11.35
N ASN A 113 -4.74 -14.70 -12.55
CA ASN A 113 -3.55 -13.89 -12.78
C ASN A 113 -3.86 -12.39 -12.60
N ALA A 114 -2.84 -11.52 -12.73
CA ALA A 114 -3.04 -10.08 -12.51
C ALA A 114 -4.06 -9.48 -13.48
N ARG A 115 -3.98 -9.83 -14.77
CA ARG A 115 -4.88 -9.33 -15.79
C ARG A 115 -6.33 -9.76 -15.54
N GLU A 116 -6.54 -11.04 -15.26
CA GLU A 116 -7.87 -11.58 -14.93
C GLU A 116 -8.44 -10.95 -13.65
N THR A 117 -7.60 -10.71 -12.65
CA THR A 117 -8.00 -10.02 -11.41
C THR A 117 -8.53 -8.61 -11.72
N LEU A 118 -7.76 -7.81 -12.46
CA LEU A 118 -8.19 -6.46 -12.82
C LEU A 118 -9.40 -6.46 -13.76
N GLU A 119 -9.47 -7.43 -14.70
CA GLU A 119 -10.63 -7.62 -15.58
C GLU A 119 -11.91 -7.90 -14.78
N TYR A 120 -11.82 -8.76 -13.76
CA TYR A 120 -12.94 -9.06 -12.89
C TYR A 120 -13.48 -7.80 -12.18
N TYR A 121 -12.60 -7.01 -11.57
CA TYR A 121 -13.01 -5.78 -10.89
C TYR A 121 -13.50 -4.70 -11.85
N ALA A 122 -12.86 -4.55 -13.01
CA ALA A 122 -13.29 -3.61 -14.03
C ALA A 122 -14.71 -3.91 -14.56
N LYS A 123 -15.07 -5.20 -14.65
CA LYS A 123 -16.43 -5.63 -14.99
C LYS A 123 -17.44 -5.30 -13.88
N LEU A 124 -17.06 -5.42 -12.61
CA LEU A 124 -17.92 -5.03 -11.49
C LEU A 124 -18.25 -3.53 -11.49
N PHE A 125 -17.33 -2.69 -11.97
CA PHE A 125 -17.55 -1.27 -12.16
C PHE A 125 -18.21 -0.92 -13.50
N GLU A 126 -18.62 -1.92 -14.29
CA GLU A 126 -19.33 -1.76 -15.56
C GLU A 126 -18.52 -0.97 -16.61
N LEU A 127 -17.18 -1.05 -16.57
CA LEU A 127 -16.33 -0.39 -17.54
C LEU A 127 -16.48 -1.04 -18.93
N ASP A 128 -16.58 -0.22 -19.97
CA ASP A 128 -16.61 -0.70 -21.36
C ASP A 128 -15.32 -1.42 -21.73
N TYR A 129 -15.37 -2.27 -22.78
CA TYR A 129 -14.26 -3.15 -23.14
C TYR A 129 -12.96 -2.39 -23.45
N ARG A 130 -13.04 -1.28 -24.21
CA ARG A 130 -11.84 -0.52 -24.62
C ARG A 130 -11.18 0.17 -23.44
N THR A 131 -11.95 0.87 -22.61
CA THR A 131 -11.50 1.51 -21.38
C THR A 131 -10.89 0.48 -20.43
N ARG A 132 -11.55 -0.67 -20.27
CA ARG A 132 -11.08 -1.75 -19.40
C ARG A 132 -9.70 -2.26 -19.82
N GLN A 133 -9.50 -2.63 -21.10
CA GLN A 133 -8.23 -3.15 -21.58
C GLN A 133 -7.10 -2.12 -21.42
N ARG A 134 -7.35 -0.87 -21.81
CA ARG A 134 -6.38 0.22 -21.66
C ARG A 134 -5.97 0.40 -20.18
N ARG A 135 -6.95 0.52 -19.28
CA ARG A 135 -6.65 0.70 -17.82
C ARG A 135 -5.90 -0.48 -17.22
N ILE A 136 -6.22 -1.70 -17.63
CA ILE A 136 -5.51 -2.90 -17.18
C ILE A 136 -4.05 -2.86 -17.62
N ASP A 137 -3.78 -2.55 -18.88
CA ASP A 137 -2.41 -2.46 -19.39
C ASP A 137 -1.60 -1.39 -18.66
N GLU A 138 -2.16 -0.20 -18.52
CA GLU A 138 -1.52 0.93 -17.82
C GLU A 138 -1.27 0.64 -16.33
N LEU A 139 -2.24 0.02 -15.63
CA LEU A 139 -2.10 -0.31 -14.21
C LEU A 139 -1.08 -1.42 -13.98
N ILE A 140 -1.05 -2.47 -14.80
CA ILE A 140 -0.08 -3.56 -14.70
C ILE A 140 1.34 -3.03 -14.89
N ASP A 141 1.53 -2.13 -15.85
CA ASP A 141 2.81 -1.48 -16.12
C ASP A 141 3.20 -0.57 -14.93
N MET A 142 2.30 0.30 -14.50
CA MET A 142 2.52 1.23 -13.37
C MET A 142 2.97 0.51 -12.09
N VAL A 143 2.39 -0.65 -11.77
CA VAL A 143 2.77 -1.41 -10.57
C VAL A 143 3.94 -2.38 -10.82
N GLY A 144 4.55 -2.39 -12.02
CA GLY A 144 5.72 -3.20 -12.36
C GLY A 144 5.46 -4.70 -12.41
N LEU A 145 4.27 -5.12 -12.84
CA LEU A 145 3.87 -6.53 -12.92
C LEU A 145 3.77 -7.05 -14.36
N THR A 146 4.24 -6.29 -15.37
CA THR A 146 4.16 -6.65 -16.79
C THR A 146 4.78 -8.01 -17.07
N GLY A 147 5.96 -8.31 -16.50
CA GLY A 147 6.64 -9.60 -16.68
C GLY A 147 5.97 -10.78 -15.96
N ALA A 148 5.07 -10.53 -15.02
CA ALA A 148 4.40 -11.55 -14.22
C ALA A 148 2.88 -11.61 -14.47
N GLN A 149 2.34 -10.81 -15.38
CA GLN A 149 0.89 -10.56 -15.53
C GLN A 149 0.04 -11.81 -15.81
N PHE A 150 0.64 -12.86 -16.36
CA PHE A 150 -0.04 -14.13 -16.67
C PHE A 150 0.22 -15.25 -15.65
N ARG A 151 1.06 -14.99 -14.61
CA ARG A 151 1.26 -15.94 -13.53
C ARG A 151 0.09 -15.89 -12.56
N PRO A 152 -0.37 -17.03 -12.01
CA PRO A 152 -1.39 -17.05 -10.96
C PRO A 152 -0.96 -16.26 -9.71
N VAL A 153 -1.90 -15.56 -9.09
CA VAL A 153 -1.65 -14.73 -7.88
C VAL A 153 -1.09 -15.57 -6.72
N ARG A 154 -1.41 -16.85 -6.61
CA ARG A 154 -0.83 -17.76 -5.60
C ARG A 154 0.70 -17.83 -5.67
N ASP A 155 1.28 -17.62 -6.86
CA ASP A 155 2.72 -17.67 -7.09
C ASP A 155 3.41 -16.31 -6.94
N TYR A 156 2.64 -15.29 -6.51
CA TYR A 156 3.14 -13.95 -6.26
C TYR A 156 3.76 -13.84 -4.88
N SER A 157 4.87 -13.09 -4.77
CA SER A 157 5.37 -12.65 -3.48
C SER A 157 4.35 -11.72 -2.80
N LYS A 158 4.44 -11.54 -1.47
CA LYS A 158 3.59 -10.59 -0.75
C LYS A 158 3.64 -9.19 -1.37
N GLY A 159 4.83 -8.73 -1.77
CA GLY A 159 5.00 -7.45 -2.46
C GLY A 159 4.25 -7.38 -3.78
N MET A 160 4.30 -8.43 -4.61
CA MET A 160 3.55 -8.50 -5.85
C MET A 160 2.02 -8.52 -5.61
N GLN A 161 1.57 -9.26 -4.58
CA GLN A 161 0.16 -9.27 -4.18
C GLN A 161 -0.30 -7.89 -3.70
N ARG A 162 0.57 -7.15 -2.99
CA ARG A 162 0.25 -5.79 -2.55
C ARG A 162 0.11 -4.83 -3.73
N ARG A 163 1.01 -4.92 -4.71
CA ARG A 163 1.00 -4.09 -5.92
C ARG A 163 -0.24 -4.34 -6.78
N ILE A 164 -0.64 -5.59 -7.01
CA ILE A 164 -1.89 -5.87 -7.74
C ILE A 164 -3.12 -5.40 -6.95
N GLY A 165 -3.09 -5.44 -5.61
CA GLY A 165 -4.13 -4.87 -4.75
C GLY A 165 -4.26 -3.35 -4.91
N ILE A 166 -3.14 -2.62 -5.04
CA ILE A 166 -3.16 -1.17 -5.33
C ILE A 166 -3.76 -0.93 -6.73
N ALA A 167 -3.32 -1.68 -7.75
CA ALA A 167 -3.88 -1.57 -9.09
C ALA A 167 -5.39 -1.84 -9.11
N GLN A 168 -5.85 -2.85 -8.35
CA GLN A 168 -7.27 -3.14 -8.15
C GLN A 168 -8.02 -1.96 -7.53
N ALA A 169 -7.45 -1.32 -6.51
CA ALA A 169 -8.08 -0.16 -5.85
C ALA A 169 -8.17 1.06 -6.77
N LEU A 170 -7.37 1.13 -7.84
CA LEU A 170 -7.32 2.23 -8.80
C LEU A 170 -8.11 1.99 -10.09
N ILE A 171 -8.60 0.77 -10.36
CA ILE A 171 -9.20 0.40 -11.65
C ILE A 171 -10.40 1.26 -12.05
N ASN A 172 -11.18 1.71 -11.08
CA ASN A 172 -12.37 2.55 -11.28
C ASN A 172 -12.06 4.05 -11.31
N ASP A 173 -10.77 4.45 -11.24
CA ASP A 173 -10.34 5.85 -11.17
C ASP A 173 -11.00 6.62 -10.00
N PRO A 174 -10.76 6.20 -8.76
CA PRO A 174 -11.45 6.75 -7.60
C PRO A 174 -11.04 8.20 -7.33
N ASP A 175 -11.97 9.00 -6.80
CA ASP A 175 -11.68 10.35 -6.26
C ASP A 175 -11.07 10.29 -4.86
N PHE A 176 -11.39 9.22 -4.12
CA PHE A 176 -10.90 8.97 -2.76
C PHE A 176 -10.32 7.57 -2.64
N LEU A 177 -9.05 7.49 -2.29
CA LEU A 177 -8.33 6.24 -2.12
C LEU A 177 -8.07 5.97 -0.63
N ILE A 178 -8.46 4.82 -0.15
CA ILE A 178 -8.20 4.36 1.23
C ILE A 178 -7.21 3.20 1.17
N LEU A 179 -6.06 3.38 1.81
CA LEU A 179 -4.97 2.40 1.87
C LEU A 179 -4.76 1.98 3.31
N ASP A 180 -5.18 0.75 3.66
CA ASP A 180 -5.01 0.19 5.00
C ASP A 180 -3.68 -0.57 5.07
N GLU A 181 -2.69 0.00 5.78
CA GLU A 181 -1.34 -0.55 5.97
C GLU A 181 -0.63 -0.94 4.64
N PRO A 182 -0.49 -0.04 3.65
CA PRO A 182 -0.07 -0.41 2.29
C PRO A 182 1.37 -0.92 2.18
N THR A 183 2.23 -0.63 3.13
CA THR A 183 3.65 -1.00 3.17
C THR A 183 3.93 -2.25 3.99
N THR A 184 2.95 -2.74 4.76
CA THR A 184 3.12 -3.90 5.64
C THR A 184 3.53 -5.15 4.87
N GLY A 185 4.64 -5.78 5.30
CA GLY A 185 5.14 -7.02 4.72
C GLY A 185 5.90 -6.85 3.41
N LEU A 186 6.25 -5.62 3.03
CA LEU A 186 7.12 -5.32 1.90
C LEU A 186 8.59 -5.28 2.35
N ASP A 187 9.48 -5.53 1.40
CA ASP A 187 10.90 -5.22 1.52
C ASP A 187 11.14 -3.70 1.38
N PRO A 188 12.31 -3.18 1.74
CA PRO A 188 12.58 -1.73 1.67
C PRO A 188 12.39 -1.14 0.26
N VAL A 189 12.73 -1.89 -0.78
CA VAL A 189 12.53 -1.46 -2.17
C VAL A 189 11.06 -1.36 -2.53
N GLY A 190 10.28 -2.36 -2.15
CA GLY A 190 8.83 -2.37 -2.35
C GLY A 190 8.12 -1.27 -1.56
N THR A 191 8.54 -1.04 -0.32
CA THR A 191 8.05 0.06 0.53
C THR A 191 8.27 1.40 -0.15
N ARG A 192 9.51 1.67 -0.64
CA ARG A 192 9.82 2.90 -1.34
C ARG A 192 8.97 3.11 -2.58
N GLN A 193 8.82 2.07 -3.40
CA GLN A 193 8.01 2.15 -4.62
C GLN A 193 6.53 2.45 -4.34
N VAL A 194 5.97 1.89 -3.26
CA VAL A 194 4.59 2.18 -2.84
C VAL A 194 4.49 3.62 -2.31
N LYS A 195 5.47 4.10 -1.54
CA LYS A 195 5.54 5.49 -1.08
C LYS A 195 5.58 6.46 -2.26
N ASP A 196 6.48 6.25 -3.21
CA ASP A 196 6.63 7.08 -4.41
C ASP A 196 5.32 7.13 -5.21
N LEU A 197 4.62 5.98 -5.34
CA LEU A 197 3.31 5.92 -5.99
C LEU A 197 2.24 6.74 -5.24
N ILE A 198 2.19 6.67 -3.91
CA ILE A 198 1.24 7.44 -3.09
C ILE A 198 1.50 8.95 -3.25
N ILE A 199 2.77 9.38 -3.18
CA ILE A 199 3.18 10.77 -3.38
C ILE A 199 2.75 11.26 -4.76
N GLU A 200 3.00 10.46 -5.80
CA GLU A 200 2.63 10.80 -7.18
C GLU A 200 1.12 10.93 -7.36
N LEU A 201 0.33 10.00 -6.82
CA LEU A 201 -1.13 10.09 -6.83
C LEU A 201 -1.64 11.32 -6.09
N GLY A 202 -1.03 11.67 -4.95
CA GLY A 202 -1.34 12.90 -4.20
C GLY A 202 -1.04 14.16 -5.00
N ARG A 203 0.13 14.25 -5.63
CA ARG A 203 0.51 15.38 -6.51
C ARG A 203 -0.46 15.56 -7.68
N ARG A 204 -1.05 14.48 -8.17
CA ARG A 204 -2.05 14.49 -9.24
C ARG A 204 -3.46 14.80 -8.75
N GLY A 205 -3.61 15.18 -7.50
CA GLY A 205 -4.85 15.65 -6.93
C GLY A 205 -5.81 14.55 -6.46
N LYS A 206 -5.35 13.30 -6.29
CA LYS A 206 -6.15 12.28 -5.62
C LYS A 206 -6.20 12.57 -4.13
N THR A 207 -7.37 12.36 -3.52
CA THR A 207 -7.51 12.40 -2.07
C THR A 207 -7.21 11.02 -1.51
N ILE A 208 -6.31 10.92 -0.53
CA ILE A 208 -5.83 9.63 -0.03
C ILE A 208 -5.93 9.59 1.49
N LEU A 209 -6.52 8.54 2.04
CA LEU A 209 -6.40 8.17 3.45
C LEU A 209 -5.45 6.98 3.58
N LEU A 210 -4.35 7.21 4.26
CA LEU A 210 -3.31 6.22 4.50
C LEU A 210 -3.30 5.82 5.97
N SER A 211 -3.53 4.55 6.31
CA SER A 211 -3.31 4.06 7.68
C SER A 211 -1.94 3.41 7.81
N SER A 212 -1.28 3.62 8.94
CA SER A 212 -0.04 2.93 9.28
C SER A 212 0.17 2.84 10.80
N HIS A 213 0.92 1.83 11.23
CA HIS A 213 1.48 1.74 12.56
C HIS A 213 2.98 2.10 12.57
N LEU A 214 3.60 2.26 11.38
CA LEU A 214 5.00 2.65 11.19
C LEU A 214 5.07 4.13 10.80
N LEU A 215 5.64 4.95 11.68
CA LEU A 215 5.72 6.41 11.49
C LEU A 215 6.59 6.78 10.28
N ALA A 216 7.73 6.11 10.11
CA ALA A 216 8.66 6.36 9.02
C ALA A 216 8.06 6.13 7.62
N ASP A 217 7.06 5.24 7.51
CA ASP A 217 6.39 4.97 6.24
C ASP A 217 5.45 6.10 5.79
N VAL A 218 5.05 6.94 6.73
CA VAL A 218 4.00 7.95 6.53
C VAL A 218 4.58 9.36 6.43
N GLU A 219 5.68 9.61 7.13
CA GLU A 219 6.31 10.93 7.28
C GLU A 219 6.50 11.64 5.91
N ASP A 220 7.03 10.92 4.92
CA ASP A 220 7.31 11.49 3.59
C ASP A 220 6.07 11.59 2.67
N CYS A 221 4.97 10.91 3.03
CA CYS A 221 3.82 10.73 2.12
C CYS A 221 2.64 11.62 2.45
N VAL A 222 2.48 12.04 3.71
CA VAL A 222 1.24 12.70 4.16
C VAL A 222 1.41 14.19 4.34
N HIS A 223 0.34 14.94 4.04
CA HIS A 223 0.30 16.38 4.31
C HIS A 223 -0.08 16.65 5.76
N ARG A 224 -1.02 15.90 6.30
CA ARG A 224 -1.53 16.01 7.67
C ARG A 224 -1.94 14.65 8.19
N MET A 225 -1.86 14.46 9.50
CA MET A 225 -2.19 13.19 10.12
C MET A 225 -2.92 13.36 11.44
N ILE A 226 -3.60 12.29 11.85
CA ILE A 226 -4.07 12.11 13.22
C ILE A 226 -3.42 10.88 13.84
N VAL A 227 -3.11 10.98 15.13
CA VAL A 227 -2.58 9.87 15.93
C VAL A 227 -3.70 9.31 16.79
N LEU A 228 -4.01 8.02 16.61
CA LEU A 228 -5.01 7.29 17.39
C LEU A 228 -4.35 6.42 18.46
N TYR A 229 -4.90 6.47 19.66
CA TYR A 229 -4.55 5.54 20.74
C TYR A 229 -5.76 5.26 21.62
N GLY A 230 -6.08 3.97 21.82
CA GLY A 230 -7.23 3.55 22.63
C GLY A 230 -8.58 4.01 22.05
N GLY A 231 -8.72 4.10 20.73
CA GLY A 231 -9.94 4.55 20.05
C GLY A 231 -10.16 6.05 20.03
N GLN A 232 -9.25 6.86 20.57
CA GLN A 232 -9.35 8.32 20.68
C GLN A 232 -8.26 8.99 19.84
N LYS A 233 -8.59 10.18 19.31
CA LYS A 233 -7.61 11.08 18.71
C LYS A 233 -6.75 11.67 19.83
N ARG A 234 -5.44 11.53 19.72
CA ARG A 234 -4.47 12.10 20.65
C ARG A 234 -3.89 13.39 20.13
N GLU A 235 -3.46 13.37 18.88
CA GLU A 235 -2.85 14.51 18.21
C GLU A 235 -3.37 14.64 16.79
N GLU A 236 -3.29 15.83 16.21
CA GLU A 236 -3.60 16.16 14.83
C GLU A 236 -2.71 17.31 14.37
N GLY A 237 -2.08 17.16 13.21
CA GLY A 237 -1.20 18.20 12.65
C GLY A 237 -0.51 17.75 11.37
N THR A 238 0.33 18.64 10.83
CA THR A 238 1.31 18.28 9.80
C THR A 238 2.48 17.52 10.42
N CYS A 239 3.23 16.75 9.63
CA CYS A 239 4.43 16.07 10.12
C CYS A 239 5.36 17.05 10.82
N ASP A 240 5.66 18.19 10.17
CA ASP A 240 6.56 19.20 10.72
C ASP A 240 6.06 19.72 12.08
N SER A 241 4.76 20.10 12.16
CA SER A 241 4.20 20.65 13.41
C SER A 241 4.17 19.66 14.57
N LEU A 242 4.05 18.35 14.28
CA LEU A 242 4.02 17.30 15.31
C LEU A 242 5.42 16.84 15.74
N LEU A 243 6.41 16.99 14.87
CA LEU A 243 7.78 16.53 15.11
C LEU A 243 8.72 17.67 15.51
N GLU A 244 8.32 18.93 15.32
CA GLU A 244 9.12 20.09 15.66
C GLU A 244 9.37 20.14 17.18
N SER A 245 10.65 20.12 17.55
CA SER A 245 11.07 20.25 18.94
C SER A 245 11.38 21.72 19.22
N HIS A 246 10.50 22.41 19.93
CA HIS A 246 10.69 23.81 20.32
C HIS A 246 11.88 24.02 21.28
N ASP A 247 12.32 22.95 21.94
CA ASP A 247 13.39 23.03 22.97
C ASP A 247 14.79 22.77 22.41
N ARG A 248 14.91 22.34 21.15
CA ARG A 248 16.18 21.96 20.52
C ARG A 248 16.35 22.58 19.14
N THR A 249 17.59 22.94 18.84
CA THR A 249 17.97 23.38 17.50
C THR A 249 19.05 22.45 16.97
N THR A 250 18.91 21.95 15.76
CA THR A 250 19.93 21.20 15.04
C THR A 250 20.57 22.13 14.03
N ILE A 251 21.90 22.15 13.99
CA ILE A 251 22.70 22.91 13.03
C ILE A 251 23.55 21.89 12.25
N GLU A 252 23.41 21.87 10.95
CA GLU A 252 24.24 21.06 10.06
C GLU A 252 25.31 21.94 9.41
N SER A 253 26.55 21.47 9.42
CA SER A 253 27.70 22.13 8.80
C SER A 253 28.65 21.07 8.27
N ASP A 254 29.61 21.50 7.46
CA ASP A 254 30.76 20.67 7.12
C ASP A 254 31.49 20.19 8.37
N ALA A 255 32.38 19.20 8.24
CA ALA A 255 33.11 18.63 9.38
C ALA A 255 33.95 19.74 10.06
N LEU A 256 33.63 19.99 11.33
CA LEU A 256 34.33 20.94 12.17
C LEU A 256 35.39 20.25 13.02
N ASP A 257 36.48 20.96 13.32
CA ASP A 257 37.47 20.53 14.30
C ASP A 257 37.00 20.77 15.74
N GLU A 258 37.69 20.17 16.70
CA GLU A 258 37.32 20.27 18.14
C GLU A 258 37.44 21.71 18.67
N GLU A 259 38.38 22.51 18.14
CA GLU A 259 38.59 23.88 18.58
C GLU A 259 37.41 24.76 18.16
N THR A 260 37.00 24.69 16.92
CA THR A 260 35.81 25.41 16.40
C THR A 260 34.54 25.01 17.15
N ILE A 261 34.35 23.70 17.43
CA ILE A 261 33.20 23.22 18.21
C ILE A 261 33.18 23.82 19.60
N SER A 262 34.36 23.89 20.25
CA SER A 262 34.51 24.48 21.59
C SER A 262 34.18 25.96 21.62
N GLU A 263 34.64 26.71 20.59
CA GLU A 263 34.32 28.13 20.43
C GLU A 263 32.79 28.35 20.25
N ILE A 264 32.13 27.54 19.42
CA ILE A 264 30.68 27.60 19.24
C ILE A 264 29.96 27.36 20.57
N ASP A 265 30.35 26.35 21.34
CA ASP A 265 29.75 26.08 22.68
C ASP A 265 29.97 27.24 23.63
N ALA A 266 31.17 27.86 23.63
CA ALA A 266 31.46 29.03 24.45
C ALA A 266 30.59 30.25 24.05
N VAL A 267 30.32 30.45 22.77
CA VAL A 267 29.41 31.49 22.28
C VAL A 267 27.98 31.23 22.75
N ILE A 268 27.48 29.99 22.61
CA ILE A 268 26.14 29.60 23.04
C ILE A 268 25.97 29.85 24.54
N ARG A 269 26.93 29.39 25.38
CA ARG A 269 26.88 29.57 26.83
C ARG A 269 26.90 31.07 27.20
N ARG A 270 27.75 31.85 26.57
CA ARG A 270 27.84 33.29 26.84
C ARG A 270 26.55 34.04 26.48
N ARG A 271 25.93 33.73 25.36
CA ARG A 271 24.68 34.35 24.90
C ARG A 271 23.46 33.94 25.68
N SER A 272 23.46 32.72 26.22
CA SER A 272 22.34 32.18 27.01
C SER A 272 22.50 32.40 28.53
N GLY A 273 23.52 33.12 28.98
CA GLY A 273 23.80 33.25 30.43
C GLY A 273 24.17 31.93 31.09
N GLY A 274 24.71 30.96 30.35
CA GLY A 274 25.10 29.65 30.85
C GLY A 274 23.97 28.60 30.87
N SER A 275 22.75 28.95 30.43
CA SER A 275 21.60 28.05 30.49
C SER A 275 21.54 27.04 29.35
N LYS A 276 22.24 27.29 28.24
CA LYS A 276 22.28 26.44 27.04
C LYS A 276 23.72 26.05 26.69
N SER A 277 23.89 24.84 26.16
CA SER A 277 25.17 24.31 25.70
C SER A 277 24.94 23.31 24.57
N ILE A 278 25.99 22.93 23.87
CA ILE A 278 25.91 21.84 22.90
C ILE A 278 25.65 20.54 23.65
N TYR A 279 24.50 19.94 23.40
CA TYR A 279 24.10 18.69 24.05
C TYR A 279 24.70 17.47 23.38
N LYS A 280 24.81 17.48 22.03
CA LYS A 280 25.27 16.35 21.22
C LYS A 280 25.97 16.84 19.98
N ILE A 281 27.14 16.27 19.73
CA ILE A 281 27.87 16.39 18.47
C ILE A 281 27.84 15.02 17.82
N ALA A 282 27.36 14.93 16.60
CA ALA A 282 27.31 13.67 15.86
C ALA A 282 27.69 13.93 14.40
N ARG A 283 28.46 13.02 13.82
CA ARG A 283 28.60 12.98 12.37
C ARG A 283 27.33 12.36 11.78
N PRO A 284 26.77 12.94 10.70
CA PRO A 284 25.64 12.34 10.00
C PRO A 284 25.97 10.88 9.65
N ARG A 285 25.05 9.99 9.93
CA ARG A 285 25.15 8.59 9.49
C ARG A 285 24.00 8.35 8.55
N GLN A 286 24.30 7.82 7.37
CA GLN A 286 23.28 7.34 6.45
C GLN A 286 22.44 6.27 7.17
N LYS A 287 21.13 6.31 7.02
CA LYS A 287 20.25 5.25 7.52
C LYS A 287 20.58 3.94 6.81
N LEU A 288 20.48 2.81 7.52
CA LEU A 288 20.76 1.50 6.93
C LEU A 288 19.86 1.20 5.73
N GLU A 289 18.63 1.71 5.76
CA GLU A 289 17.67 1.61 4.65
C GLU A 289 18.16 2.37 3.41
N GLU A 290 18.61 3.61 3.56
CA GLU A 290 19.19 4.42 2.46
C GLU A 290 20.43 3.73 1.87
N PHE A 291 21.32 3.23 2.75
CA PHE A 291 22.52 2.50 2.32
C PHE A 291 22.14 1.22 1.53
N PHE A 292 21.13 0.49 1.98
CA PHE A 292 20.63 -0.69 1.26
C PHE A 292 20.04 -0.33 -0.10
N LEU A 293 19.25 0.74 -0.16
CA LEU A 293 18.66 1.23 -1.42
C LEU A 293 19.74 1.66 -2.42
N ASP A 294 20.80 2.33 -1.97
CA ASP A 294 21.95 2.69 -2.80
C ASP A 294 22.69 1.46 -3.38
N ILE A 295 22.81 0.38 -2.60
CA ILE A 295 23.37 -0.88 -3.09
C ILE A 295 22.47 -1.49 -4.15
N VAL A 296 21.17 -1.56 -3.91
CA VAL A 296 20.21 -2.11 -4.86
C VAL A 296 20.18 -1.31 -6.16
N GLU A 297 20.20 0.01 -6.08
CA GLU A 297 20.21 0.89 -7.26
C GLU A 297 21.47 0.69 -8.09
N ARG A 298 22.64 0.62 -7.45
CA ARG A 298 23.91 0.30 -8.15
C ARG A 298 23.90 -1.10 -8.79
N ALA A 299 23.29 -2.10 -8.11
CA ALA A 299 23.16 -3.43 -8.68
C ALA A 299 22.22 -3.47 -9.88
N ARG A 300 21.14 -2.66 -9.87
CA ARG A 300 20.24 -2.49 -11.03
C ARG A 300 20.93 -1.87 -12.23
N GLN A 301 21.74 -0.82 -12.00
CA GLN A 301 22.51 -0.20 -13.07
C GLN A 301 23.51 -1.19 -13.71
N GLN A 302 23.97 -2.18 -12.96
CA GLN A 302 24.80 -3.28 -13.46
C GLN A 302 24.01 -4.41 -14.13
N GLN A 303 22.72 -4.22 -14.39
CA GLN A 303 21.81 -5.20 -15.00
C GLN A 303 21.72 -6.56 -14.26
N ALA A 304 21.94 -6.57 -12.95
CA ALA A 304 21.73 -7.76 -12.14
C ALA A 304 20.25 -8.15 -12.17
N ALA A 305 19.93 -9.27 -12.83
CA ALA A 305 18.57 -9.77 -12.95
C ALA A 305 18.07 -10.28 -11.60
N THR A 306 16.94 -9.75 -11.15
CA THR A 306 16.21 -10.28 -9.98
C THR A 306 14.90 -10.91 -10.44
N SER A 307 14.48 -12.02 -9.81
CA SER A 307 13.23 -12.72 -10.14
C SER A 307 11.97 -12.07 -9.60
N GLY A 308 12.08 -10.91 -8.95
CA GLY A 308 10.97 -10.15 -8.37
C GLY A 308 10.23 -9.24 -9.35
N ALA A 309 9.28 -8.46 -8.83
CA ALA A 309 8.64 -7.40 -9.60
C ALA A 309 9.67 -6.32 -9.97
N THR A 310 9.60 -5.84 -11.21
CA THR A 310 10.46 -4.76 -11.70
C THR A 310 10.05 -3.40 -11.11
N ALA A 311 10.83 -2.36 -11.38
CA ALA A 311 10.36 -0.98 -11.14
C ALA A 311 9.06 -0.76 -11.92
N GLY A 312 8.11 -0.04 -11.31
CA GLY A 312 6.87 0.32 -11.99
C GLY A 312 7.13 1.18 -13.22
N GLY A 313 6.25 1.09 -14.21
CA GLY A 313 6.18 1.99 -15.35
C GLY A 313 5.63 3.37 -14.98
N PRO A 314 5.41 4.26 -15.95
CA PRO A 314 4.81 5.56 -15.74
C PRO A 314 3.42 5.42 -15.12
N THR A 315 2.98 6.45 -14.40
CA THR A 315 1.62 6.45 -13.82
C THR A 315 0.58 6.33 -14.94
N ALA A 316 -0.42 5.49 -14.71
CA ALA A 316 -1.48 5.22 -15.68
C ALA A 316 -2.13 6.53 -16.18
N SER A 317 -2.27 6.67 -17.49
CA SER A 317 -2.66 7.94 -18.12
C SER A 317 -4.03 8.43 -17.66
N PHE A 318 -4.98 7.54 -17.41
CA PHE A 318 -6.32 7.89 -16.95
C PHE A 318 -6.34 8.46 -15.51
N LEU A 319 -5.30 8.21 -14.70
CA LEU A 319 -5.17 8.79 -13.37
C LEU A 319 -4.64 10.25 -13.41
N LEU A 320 -4.24 10.73 -14.58
CA LEU A 320 -3.65 12.06 -14.77
C LEU A 320 -4.68 13.20 -14.79
N GLY A 321 -5.99 12.89 -14.88
CA GLY A 321 -7.06 13.87 -15.02
C GLY A 321 -7.15 14.51 -16.42
N GLU A 322 -8.21 15.28 -16.68
CA GLU A 322 -8.52 15.86 -18.00
C GLU A 322 -7.49 16.87 -18.54
N ASN A 323 -6.54 17.34 -17.72
CA ASN A 323 -5.50 18.27 -18.15
C ASN A 323 -4.34 17.60 -18.94
N SER A 324 -4.37 16.28 -19.13
CA SER A 324 -3.31 15.59 -19.87
C SER A 324 -3.42 15.74 -21.40
N GLU A 325 -4.56 16.16 -21.92
CA GLU A 325 -4.72 16.41 -23.37
C GLU A 325 -3.90 17.64 -23.85
N LEU A 326 -3.68 18.62 -22.96
CA LEU A 326 -2.87 19.80 -23.27
C LEU A 326 -1.36 19.49 -23.34
N GLN A 327 -0.89 18.54 -22.53
CA GLN A 327 0.53 18.12 -22.58
C GLN A 327 0.82 17.21 -23.79
N GLY A 328 -0.15 16.45 -24.25
CA GLY A 328 -0.02 15.63 -25.46
C GLY A 328 0.14 16.48 -26.72
N SER A 329 -0.57 17.58 -26.83
CA SER A 329 -0.44 18.52 -27.96
C SER A 329 0.87 19.29 -27.94
N GLU A 330 1.38 19.70 -26.79
CA GLU A 330 2.71 20.33 -26.66
C GLU A 330 3.83 19.34 -26.99
N LEU A 331 3.69 18.07 -26.62
CA LEU A 331 4.68 17.04 -26.95
C LEU A 331 4.73 16.77 -28.46
N ILE A 332 3.56 16.70 -29.12
CA ILE A 332 3.45 16.54 -30.56
C ILE A 332 4.01 17.79 -31.28
N GLU A 333 3.75 18.98 -30.77
CA GLU A 333 4.26 20.22 -31.34
C GLU A 333 5.79 20.35 -31.18
N ASN A 334 6.36 19.87 -30.06
CA ASN A 334 7.81 19.79 -29.86
C ASN A 334 8.47 18.69 -30.70
N LEU A 335 7.80 17.59 -30.97
CA LEU A 335 8.30 16.54 -31.88
C LEU A 335 8.23 16.96 -33.36
N THR A 336 7.27 17.79 -33.72
CA THR A 336 7.16 18.33 -35.11
C THR A 336 8.06 19.53 -35.36
N LYS A 337 8.54 20.23 -34.30
CA LYS A 337 9.50 21.35 -34.39
C LYS A 337 10.97 20.93 -34.29
N ALA A 338 11.28 19.66 -34.05
CA ALA A 338 12.65 19.17 -34.09
C ALA A 338 13.15 19.19 -35.56
N PRO A 339 14.25 19.86 -35.87
CA PRO A 339 14.76 19.88 -37.25
C PRO A 339 15.22 18.49 -37.66
N ALA A 340 14.81 18.11 -38.88
CA ALA A 340 15.03 16.79 -39.48
C ALA A 340 16.51 16.47 -39.84
N GLU A 341 17.49 17.00 -39.11
CA GLU A 341 18.91 16.87 -39.45
C GLU A 341 19.78 16.09 -38.47
N ALA A 342 19.27 15.22 -37.65
CA ALA A 342 20.11 14.46 -36.71
C ALA A 342 19.95 12.95 -36.64
N VAL A 343 19.29 12.29 -37.57
CA VAL A 343 19.16 10.83 -37.57
C VAL A 343 19.51 10.20 -38.92
N VAL A 344 20.61 10.60 -39.49
CA VAL A 344 21.29 9.81 -40.54
C VAL A 344 22.80 9.87 -40.26
N SER A 345 23.25 9.09 -39.31
CA SER A 345 24.67 8.76 -39.19
C SER A 345 24.88 7.46 -38.44
N LYS A 346 25.34 6.49 -39.19
CA LYS A 346 26.09 5.29 -38.78
C LYS A 346 25.25 4.08 -38.29
N VAL A 347 24.58 3.43 -39.23
CA VAL A 347 24.72 1.98 -39.32
C VAL A 347 25.71 1.67 -40.43
N VAL A 348 26.99 1.68 -40.14
CA VAL A 348 28.01 1.05 -40.99
C VAL A 348 27.96 -0.42 -40.61
N ALA A 349 27.33 -1.22 -41.44
CA ALA A 349 27.45 -2.65 -41.42
C ALA A 349 28.89 -3.02 -41.78
N THR A 350 29.68 -3.38 -40.81
CA THR A 350 30.91 -4.16 -41.02
C THR A 350 30.47 -5.57 -41.37
N VAL A 351 30.44 -5.85 -42.67
CA VAL A 351 30.41 -7.21 -43.19
C VAL A 351 31.77 -7.81 -42.88
N VAL A 352 31.82 -8.67 -41.86
CA VAL A 352 32.96 -9.55 -41.62
C VAL A 352 32.63 -10.84 -42.36
N ASP A 353 33.46 -11.14 -43.39
CA ASP A 353 33.48 -12.40 -44.10
C ASP A 353 33.47 -13.57 -43.14
N ALA A 354 32.46 -14.42 -43.22
CA ALA A 354 32.41 -15.69 -42.52
C ALA A 354 33.01 -16.76 -43.41
N PRO A 355 34.00 -17.57 -42.96
CA PRO A 355 34.47 -18.73 -43.71
C PRO A 355 33.39 -19.81 -43.68
N ALA A 356 33.24 -20.48 -44.81
CA ALA A 356 32.28 -21.51 -45.11
C ALA A 356 32.24 -22.62 -44.04
N ALA A 357 31.06 -22.87 -43.53
CA ALA A 357 30.79 -24.00 -42.65
C ALA A 357 30.69 -25.28 -43.45
N THR A 358 31.66 -26.17 -43.27
CA THR A 358 31.56 -27.60 -43.60
C THR A 358 31.71 -28.35 -42.28
N SER A 359 30.61 -28.86 -41.75
CA SER A 359 30.50 -30.16 -41.07
C SER A 359 29.12 -30.28 -40.45
N GLY A 360 28.40 -31.34 -40.83
CA GLY A 360 27.10 -31.69 -40.27
C GLY A 360 27.19 -32.14 -38.79
N PRO A 361 26.03 -32.36 -38.13
CA PRO A 361 25.98 -32.62 -36.70
C PRO A 361 26.76 -33.91 -36.39
N ASP A 362 27.64 -33.78 -35.36
CA ASP A 362 28.54 -34.82 -34.89
C ASP A 362 27.71 -35.95 -34.24
N SER A 363 27.60 -37.07 -34.99
CA SER A 363 26.78 -38.23 -34.61
C SER A 363 27.34 -38.95 -33.37
N ASP A 364 28.60 -38.69 -33.02
CA ASP A 364 29.26 -39.33 -31.87
C ASP A 364 28.84 -38.65 -30.52
N LEU A 365 28.45 -37.38 -30.55
CA LEU A 365 27.97 -36.68 -29.35
C LEU A 365 26.56 -37.12 -28.99
N ILE A 366 25.71 -37.43 -29.96
CA ILE A 366 24.34 -37.92 -29.76
C ILE A 366 24.38 -39.37 -29.24
N GLY A 367 25.32 -40.17 -29.69
CA GLY A 367 25.52 -41.56 -29.24
C GLY A 367 25.96 -41.68 -27.77
N SER A 368 26.70 -40.70 -27.24
CA SER A 368 27.14 -40.70 -25.85
C SER A 368 26.05 -40.30 -24.85
N LEU A 369 25.07 -39.52 -25.27
CA LEU A 369 23.95 -39.07 -24.41
C LEU A 369 22.83 -40.12 -24.29
N THR A 370 22.74 -41.08 -25.21
CA THR A 370 21.73 -42.14 -25.16
C THR A 370 22.19 -43.43 -24.45
N LYS A 371 23.44 -43.49 -23.99
CA LYS A 371 24.00 -44.63 -23.22
C LYS A 371 24.18 -44.36 -21.72
N ALA A 372 23.35 -43.53 -21.12
CA ALA A 372 23.30 -43.45 -19.66
C ALA A 372 22.46 -44.63 -19.15
N GLU A 373 23.15 -45.64 -18.67
CA GLU A 373 22.60 -46.80 -17.95
C GLU A 373 21.88 -46.34 -16.69
N ALA A 374 20.63 -46.80 -16.52
CA ALA A 374 19.85 -46.57 -15.31
C ALA A 374 20.58 -47.21 -14.08
N PRO A 375 20.70 -46.51 -12.95
CA PRO A 375 21.32 -47.10 -11.77
C PRO A 375 20.42 -48.22 -11.21
N LYS A 376 20.98 -49.42 -11.03
CA LYS A 376 20.33 -50.54 -10.32
C LYS A 376 20.08 -50.16 -8.87
N PRO A 377 18.94 -50.50 -8.29
CA PRO A 377 18.66 -50.26 -6.88
C PRO A 377 19.51 -51.18 -6.02
N THR A 378 20.45 -50.61 -5.26
CA THR A 378 21.18 -51.30 -4.20
C THR A 378 20.30 -51.44 -2.98
N ALA A 379 19.89 -52.64 -2.66
CA ALA A 379 19.15 -52.95 -1.45
C ALA A 379 20.13 -52.95 -0.26
N GLU A 380 20.00 -51.99 0.63
CA GLU A 380 20.56 -52.08 1.98
C GLU A 380 19.54 -52.68 2.96
N PRO A 381 19.98 -53.50 3.93
CA PRO A 381 19.07 -54.25 4.79
C PRO A 381 18.45 -53.37 5.87
N VAL A 382 17.10 -53.36 5.89
CA VAL A 382 16.30 -52.71 6.92
C VAL A 382 16.58 -53.37 8.28
N ARG A 383 17.17 -52.62 9.22
CA ARG A 383 17.18 -52.95 10.65
C ARG A 383 15.75 -53.00 11.18
N ARG A 384 15.32 -54.18 11.61
CA ARG A 384 14.08 -54.39 12.37
C ARG A 384 14.14 -53.57 13.68
N ALA A 385 13.26 -52.55 13.79
CA ALA A 385 12.93 -51.94 15.06
C ALA A 385 11.86 -52.79 15.76
N ALA A 386 12.06 -52.94 17.07
CA ALA A 386 11.26 -53.77 17.95
C ALA A 386 9.77 -53.36 18.03
N THR A 387 8.91 -54.32 18.04
CA THR A 387 7.49 -54.24 18.34
C THR A 387 7.24 -53.77 19.79
N PRO A 388 6.38 -52.76 20.04
CA PRO A 388 5.82 -52.57 21.39
C PRO A 388 4.65 -53.49 21.66
N PRO A 389 4.34 -53.80 22.93
CA PRO A 389 3.41 -54.81 23.32
C PRO A 389 1.94 -54.39 23.11
N SER A 390 1.14 -55.39 22.72
CA SER A 390 -0.31 -55.30 22.61
C SER A 390 -0.97 -55.12 23.98
N GLY A 391 -1.93 -54.23 24.05
CA GLY A 391 -2.86 -54.20 25.18
C GLY A 391 -3.67 -52.89 25.26
N GLY A 392 -4.95 -52.98 24.93
CA GLY A 392 -5.88 -51.88 25.23
C GLY A 392 -6.87 -51.58 24.11
N ASN A 393 -7.96 -52.33 24.13
CA ASN A 393 -9.16 -52.07 23.34
C ASN A 393 -9.75 -50.72 23.77
N VAL A 394 -9.71 -49.72 22.89
CA VAL A 394 -10.51 -48.49 23.04
C VAL A 394 -11.58 -48.52 21.95
N PRO A 395 -12.88 -48.52 22.29
CA PRO A 395 -13.93 -48.47 21.29
C PRO A 395 -13.98 -47.07 20.63
N PRO A 396 -14.44 -46.96 19.37
CA PRO A 396 -14.58 -45.70 18.68
C PRO A 396 -15.66 -44.83 19.34
N PRO A 397 -15.59 -43.49 19.31
CA PRO A 397 -16.57 -42.61 19.89
C PRO A 397 -17.90 -42.76 19.11
N GLU A 398 -18.96 -43.13 19.83
CA GLU A 398 -20.34 -43.12 19.34
C GLU A 398 -20.73 -41.66 19.00
N GLN A 399 -21.11 -41.44 17.75
CA GLN A 399 -21.79 -40.23 17.31
C GLN A 399 -23.25 -40.34 17.78
N ASN A 400 -23.56 -39.93 19.00
CA ASN A 400 -24.93 -39.67 19.44
C ASN A 400 -25.40 -38.36 18.78
N VAL A 401 -25.98 -38.48 17.61
CA VAL A 401 -26.78 -37.41 17.03
C VAL A 401 -28.15 -37.48 17.71
N ASP A 402 -28.44 -36.50 18.54
CA ASP A 402 -29.66 -36.36 19.30
C ASP A 402 -30.83 -36.11 18.33
N GLN A 403 -31.57 -37.19 17.97
CA GLN A 403 -32.71 -37.14 17.05
C GLN A 403 -33.87 -36.28 17.59
N ASP A 404 -33.93 -36.05 18.91
CA ASP A 404 -34.93 -35.17 19.54
C ASP A 404 -34.73 -33.66 19.19
N VAL A 405 -33.52 -33.25 18.88
CA VAL A 405 -33.24 -31.86 18.46
C VAL A 405 -33.72 -31.60 17.03
N ILE A 406 -33.61 -32.60 16.17
CA ILE A 406 -34.06 -32.49 14.76
C ILE A 406 -35.59 -32.46 14.68
N SER A 407 -36.30 -33.26 15.52
CA SER A 407 -37.74 -33.26 15.57
C SER A 407 -38.35 -31.95 16.08
N ARG A 408 -37.66 -31.22 16.95
CA ARG A 408 -38.09 -29.91 17.44
C ARG A 408 -37.84 -28.75 16.43
N LEU A 409 -36.98 -28.92 15.48
CA LEU A 409 -36.68 -27.93 14.42
C LEU A 409 -37.62 -28.09 13.20
N MET A 410 -38.27 -29.24 13.06
CA MET A 410 -39.20 -29.51 11.96
C MET A 410 -40.68 -29.29 12.36
N GLY A 411 -40.93 -28.24 13.13
CA GLY A 411 -42.19 -27.74 13.66
C GLY A 411 -43.47 -28.22 12.97
N ASP A 412 -44.30 -28.90 13.73
CA ASP A 412 -45.68 -29.20 13.40
C ASP A 412 -46.49 -27.91 13.22
N SER A 413 -46.96 -27.71 11.99
CA SER A 413 -47.96 -26.69 11.69
C SER A 413 -49.36 -27.22 11.95
N GLU A 414 -49.92 -26.94 13.12
CA GLU A 414 -51.35 -27.11 13.35
C GLU A 414 -52.09 -25.78 13.19
N LYS A 415 -53.22 -25.89 12.48
CA LYS A 415 -54.15 -24.83 12.08
C LYS A 415 -54.99 -24.32 13.25
N PRO A 416 -55.50 -23.07 13.15
CA PRO A 416 -56.35 -22.47 14.19
C PRO A 416 -57.83 -22.87 14.07
N ARG A 417 -58.47 -22.84 15.21
CA ARG A 417 -59.91 -22.58 15.35
C ARG A 417 -60.10 -21.18 15.87
#